data_6f02371351c5ac953d8857954dcbff6c
#
_entry.id   6f02371351c5ac953d8857954dcbff6c
#
_cell.length_a   1.000
_cell.length_b   1.000
_cell.length_c   1.000
_cell.angle_alpha   90.00
_cell.angle_beta   90.00
_cell.angle_gamma   90.00
#
_symmetry.space_group_name_H-M   'P 1'
#
loop_
_entity.id
_entity.type
_entity.pdbx_description
1 polymer ?
#
loop_
_entity_poly.entity_id
_entity_poly.type
_entity_poly.pdbx_seq_one_letter_code
_entity_poly.pdbx_strand_id
1 'polypeptide(L)'
;MKKILFIAFAFACSLASAQSGKYPYQNPKLPVSQRVEDLMGRMSLEEKVDQMSAQLLFMDKFYENRDYSKGHVRNVAHFLWAGNLPNDAKSAAQRINEDTKLSMEANRWGIPVLQHGEALHGAQWGNATSFPQSISMAATFDTDLYHQVALVIAKELRAVGVRQVYAPVVNISRDQRWGRAQESYGEDVLMNSAFGVAYVKALEGSGVITTPKHYVDNYGEGGHDSYPSPTSWRVLREVYLEPFRACFQE
;
A
#
# COMPACT_ATOMS: atom_id res chain seq x y z
N MET A 1 -2.43 -72.97 -22.64
CA MET A 1 -3.12 -72.17 -21.59
C MET A 1 -2.14 -71.18 -21.08
N LYS A 2 -2.22 -69.90 -21.56
CA LYS A 2 -1.33 -68.81 -21.17
C LYS A 2 -2.05 -68.00 -20.11
N LYS A 3 -1.46 -67.90 -18.90
CA LYS A 3 -1.95 -67.04 -17.81
C LYS A 3 -1.45 -65.62 -18.06
N ILE A 4 -2.37 -64.71 -18.26
CA ILE A 4 -2.08 -63.27 -18.36
C ILE A 4 -2.12 -62.70 -16.94
N LEU A 5 -0.97 -62.19 -16.53
CA LEU A 5 -0.80 -61.51 -15.21
C LEU A 5 -1.14 -60.03 -15.41
N PHE A 6 -2.25 -59.55 -14.82
CA PHE A 6 -2.60 -58.15 -14.79
C PHE A 6 -1.82 -57.49 -13.66
N ILE A 7 -0.84 -56.65 -13.98
CA ILE A 7 -0.18 -55.75 -13.03
C ILE A 7 -1.02 -54.49 -12.98
N ALA A 8 -1.74 -54.30 -11.87
CA ALA A 8 -2.40 -53.05 -11.53
C ALA A 8 -1.36 -52.03 -11.08
N PHE A 9 -1.07 -51.04 -11.91
CA PHE A 9 -0.24 -49.89 -11.53
C PHE A 9 -1.12 -48.97 -10.72
N ALA A 10 -1.00 -49.02 -9.40
CA ALA A 10 -1.60 -48.06 -8.49
C ALA A 10 -0.84 -46.74 -8.62
N PHE A 11 -1.42 -45.80 -9.35
CA PHE A 11 -0.96 -44.40 -9.39
C PHE A 11 -1.27 -43.77 -8.03
N ALA A 12 -0.32 -43.83 -7.13
CA ALA A 12 -0.37 -43.04 -5.91
C ALA A 12 -0.20 -41.55 -6.26
N CYS A 13 -1.33 -40.87 -6.47
CA CYS A 13 -1.34 -39.40 -6.40
C CYS A 13 -0.88 -39.01 -5.01
N SER A 14 0.40 -38.72 -4.87
CA SER A 14 0.91 -37.96 -3.72
C SER A 14 0.28 -36.56 -3.79
N LEU A 15 -0.85 -36.41 -3.11
CA LEU A 15 -1.35 -35.12 -2.70
C LEU A 15 -0.21 -34.49 -1.90
N ALA A 16 0.49 -33.54 -2.50
CA ALA A 16 1.37 -32.66 -1.79
C ALA A 16 0.52 -32.01 -0.69
N SER A 17 0.60 -32.56 0.51
CA SER A 17 0.08 -31.95 1.72
C SER A 17 0.79 -30.61 1.81
N ALA A 18 0.09 -29.53 1.44
CA ALA A 18 0.52 -28.21 1.83
C ALA A 18 0.77 -28.29 3.32
N GLN A 19 2.04 -28.15 3.72
CA GLN A 19 2.48 -28.26 5.11
C GLN A 19 1.64 -27.28 5.92
N SER A 20 0.66 -27.80 6.68
CA SER A 20 -0.08 -26.98 7.64
C SER A 20 0.96 -26.47 8.62
N GLY A 21 1.17 -25.15 8.63
CA GLY A 21 2.14 -24.52 9.48
C GLY A 21 1.91 -24.94 10.94
N LYS A 22 2.93 -24.79 11.77
CA LYS A 22 2.93 -25.16 13.20
C LYS A 22 1.76 -24.52 13.99
N TYR A 23 1.24 -23.39 13.52
CA TYR A 23 0.20 -22.61 14.19
C TYR A 23 -1.02 -22.38 13.30
N PRO A 24 -2.23 -22.20 13.87
CA PRO A 24 -3.46 -21.95 13.13
C PRO A 24 -3.36 -20.75 12.16
N TYR A 25 -2.70 -19.66 12.54
CA TYR A 25 -2.57 -18.48 11.67
C TYR A 25 -1.84 -18.77 10.36
N GLN A 26 -1.00 -19.80 10.32
CA GLN A 26 -0.25 -20.21 9.13
C GLN A 26 -1.10 -21.05 8.16
N ASN A 27 -2.28 -21.50 8.57
CA ASN A 27 -3.16 -22.30 7.74
C ASN A 27 -4.01 -21.39 6.82
N PRO A 28 -3.74 -21.34 5.50
CA PRO A 28 -4.48 -20.46 4.58
C PRO A 28 -5.95 -20.86 4.38
N LYS A 29 -6.36 -22.07 4.84
CA LYS A 29 -7.74 -22.56 4.75
C LYS A 29 -8.64 -22.03 5.85
N LEU A 30 -8.07 -21.49 6.93
CA LEU A 30 -8.84 -20.87 7.99
C LEU A 30 -9.28 -19.44 7.61
N PRO A 31 -10.44 -18.99 8.09
CA PRO A 31 -10.88 -17.62 7.93
C PRO A 31 -9.80 -16.62 8.42
N VAL A 32 -9.67 -15.48 7.73
CA VAL A 32 -8.67 -14.45 8.05
C VAL A 32 -8.83 -13.98 9.51
N SER A 33 -10.07 -13.77 9.98
CA SER A 33 -10.35 -13.37 11.37
C SER A 33 -9.76 -14.34 12.40
N GLN A 34 -9.93 -15.64 12.21
CA GLN A 34 -9.37 -16.65 13.11
C GLN A 34 -7.85 -16.68 13.08
N ARG A 35 -7.26 -16.50 11.89
CA ARG A 35 -5.80 -16.42 11.73
C ARG A 35 -5.22 -15.19 12.43
N VAL A 36 -5.87 -14.05 12.29
CA VAL A 36 -5.48 -12.80 12.95
C VAL A 36 -5.59 -12.93 14.47
N GLU A 37 -6.69 -13.47 14.97
CA GLU A 37 -6.90 -13.67 16.41
C GLU A 37 -5.84 -14.59 17.02
N ASP A 38 -5.55 -15.73 16.37
CA ASP A 38 -4.51 -16.66 16.84
C ASP A 38 -3.13 -16.00 16.87
N LEU A 39 -2.75 -15.26 15.81
CA LEU A 39 -1.47 -14.56 15.74
C LEU A 39 -1.38 -13.46 16.80
N MET A 40 -2.39 -12.63 16.92
CA MET A 40 -2.46 -11.53 17.91
C MET A 40 -2.38 -12.05 19.35
N GLY A 41 -2.97 -13.21 19.65
CA GLY A 41 -2.90 -13.84 20.94
C GLY A 41 -1.48 -14.32 21.32
N ARG A 42 -0.61 -14.51 20.32
CA ARG A 42 0.76 -15.00 20.51
C ARG A 42 1.81 -13.89 20.57
N MET A 43 1.51 -12.72 20.00
CA MET A 43 2.43 -11.59 19.91
C MET A 43 2.53 -10.85 21.24
N SER A 44 3.75 -10.42 21.60
CA SER A 44 3.95 -9.48 22.70
C SER A 44 3.41 -8.09 22.34
N LEU A 45 3.33 -7.20 23.33
CA LEU A 45 2.92 -5.82 23.10
C LEU A 45 3.89 -5.10 22.15
N GLU A 46 5.18 -5.30 22.35
CA GLU A 46 6.25 -4.72 21.52
C GLU A 46 6.12 -5.20 20.08
N GLU A 47 5.90 -6.49 19.85
CA GLU A 47 5.70 -7.03 18.50
C GLU A 47 4.46 -6.47 17.81
N LYS A 48 3.38 -6.23 18.55
CA LYS A 48 2.18 -5.56 18.03
C LYS A 48 2.46 -4.12 17.66
N VAL A 49 3.19 -3.38 18.48
CA VAL A 49 3.61 -2.01 18.21
C VAL A 49 4.53 -1.94 16.99
N ASP A 50 5.48 -2.88 16.87
CA ASP A 50 6.36 -2.98 15.72
C ASP A 50 5.57 -3.21 14.40
N GLN A 51 4.45 -3.96 14.46
CA GLN A 51 3.55 -4.12 13.29
C GLN A 51 2.82 -2.83 12.89
N MET A 52 2.76 -1.83 13.76
CA MET A 52 2.16 -0.52 13.48
C MET A 52 3.17 0.53 13.04
N SER A 53 4.44 0.17 12.93
CA SER A 53 5.53 1.09 12.61
C SER A 53 6.05 0.82 11.20
N ALA A 54 6.12 1.88 10.38
CA ALA A 54 6.78 1.83 9.08
C ALA A 54 8.27 2.13 9.21
N GLN A 55 9.09 1.49 8.39
CA GLN A 55 10.50 1.81 8.25
C GLN A 55 10.72 2.61 6.97
N LEU A 56 11.26 3.82 7.12
CA LEU A 56 11.65 4.65 5.99
C LEU A 56 13.02 4.20 5.48
N LEU A 57 13.07 3.77 4.23
CA LEU A 57 14.31 3.34 3.57
C LEU A 57 14.82 4.46 2.64
N PHE A 58 15.10 5.64 3.21
CA PHE A 58 15.51 6.82 2.43
C PHE A 58 16.95 6.82 1.94
N MET A 59 17.81 5.92 2.45
CA MET A 59 19.23 6.00 2.14
C MET A 59 19.82 4.63 1.83
N ASP A 60 20.70 4.57 0.84
CA ASP A 60 21.47 3.38 0.45
C ASP A 60 22.21 2.72 1.63
N LYS A 61 22.61 3.50 2.62
CA LYS A 61 23.24 3.00 3.85
C LYS A 61 22.34 2.09 4.69
N PHE A 62 21.02 2.23 4.62
CA PHE A 62 20.10 1.30 5.26
C PHE A 62 20.03 -0.04 4.55
N TYR A 63 20.28 -0.05 3.23
CA TYR A 63 20.33 -1.29 2.45
C TYR A 63 21.63 -2.06 2.65
N GLU A 64 22.74 -1.38 2.92
CA GLU A 64 24.04 -2.01 3.18
C GLU A 64 24.16 -2.60 4.61
N ASN A 65 23.47 -2.02 5.60
CA ASN A 65 23.50 -2.42 6.99
C ASN A 65 22.19 -3.08 7.46
N ARG A 66 21.61 -3.96 6.63
CA ARG A 66 20.40 -4.72 6.99
C ARG A 66 20.70 -5.78 8.04
N ASP A 67 21.01 -5.36 9.23
CA ASP A 67 21.12 -6.29 10.37
C ASP A 67 19.73 -6.55 10.96
N TYR A 68 18.97 -7.38 10.29
CA TYR A 68 17.70 -7.89 10.81
C TYR A 68 17.91 -8.84 12.02
N SER A 69 19.15 -9.18 12.37
CA SER A 69 19.49 -10.12 13.43
C SER A 69 19.23 -9.55 14.84
N LYS A 70 19.10 -8.26 14.99
CA LYS A 70 18.93 -7.59 16.30
C LYS A 70 17.48 -7.49 16.80
N GLY A 71 16.59 -8.27 16.28
CA GLY A 71 15.33 -8.60 16.95
C GLY A 71 14.20 -7.58 16.87
N HIS A 72 14.42 -6.40 16.31
CA HIS A 72 13.39 -5.36 16.14
C HIS A 72 13.19 -5.02 14.67
N VAL A 73 12.73 -6.00 13.90
CA VAL A 73 12.26 -5.72 12.54
C VAL A 73 10.90 -5.06 12.67
N ARG A 74 10.89 -3.74 12.56
CA ARG A 74 9.65 -2.98 12.39
C ARG A 74 9.04 -3.38 11.06
N ASN A 75 7.94 -4.09 11.12
CA ASN A 75 7.57 -5.03 10.05
C ASN A 75 6.44 -4.57 9.17
N VAL A 76 5.94 -3.33 9.32
CA VAL A 76 4.69 -3.03 8.64
C VAL A 76 4.89 -2.51 7.26
N ALA A 77 5.89 -1.72 7.02
CA ALA A 77 5.95 -1.11 5.72
C ALA A 77 7.36 -0.60 5.39
N HIS A 78 7.83 -0.96 4.22
CA HIS A 78 9.00 -0.34 3.64
C HIS A 78 8.54 0.72 2.64
N PHE A 79 8.83 1.98 2.93
CA PHE A 79 8.57 3.06 2.01
C PHE A 79 9.55 3.00 0.84
N LEU A 80 9.00 2.82 -0.34
CA LEU A 80 9.75 2.79 -1.58
C LEU A 80 9.71 4.17 -2.22
N TRP A 81 10.82 4.88 -2.14
CA TRP A 81 11.00 6.13 -2.86
C TRP A 81 11.51 5.87 -4.27
N ALA A 82 11.15 6.74 -5.23
CA ALA A 82 11.42 6.60 -6.66
C ALA A 82 12.86 6.26 -7.06
N GLY A 83 13.85 6.56 -6.23
CA GLY A 83 15.26 6.25 -6.47
C GLY A 83 15.76 4.93 -5.89
N ASN A 84 14.92 4.20 -5.15
CA ASN A 84 15.37 3.05 -4.37
C ASN A 84 15.13 1.69 -5.04
N LEU A 85 14.37 1.68 -6.12
CA LEU A 85 14.11 0.47 -6.91
C LEU A 85 14.87 0.51 -8.23
N PRO A 86 15.30 -0.67 -8.75
CA PRO A 86 15.80 -0.79 -10.11
C PRO A 86 14.80 -0.25 -11.14
N ASN A 87 15.32 0.24 -12.27
CA ASN A 87 14.50 0.86 -13.31
C ASN A 87 13.58 -0.11 -14.03
N ASP A 88 13.97 -1.38 -14.16
CA ASP A 88 13.12 -2.38 -14.81
C ASP A 88 12.24 -3.13 -13.80
N ALA A 89 11.01 -3.44 -14.21
CA ALA A 89 10.00 -4.07 -13.37
C ALA A 89 10.43 -5.43 -12.80
N LYS A 90 11.18 -6.22 -13.56
CA LYS A 90 11.65 -7.55 -13.12
C LYS A 90 12.64 -7.43 -11.96
N SER A 91 13.64 -6.59 -12.10
CA SER A 91 14.65 -6.36 -11.06
C SER A 91 14.02 -5.68 -9.84
N ALA A 92 13.07 -4.76 -10.04
CA ALA A 92 12.31 -4.15 -8.95
C ALA A 92 11.50 -5.21 -8.16
N ALA A 93 10.78 -6.08 -8.85
CA ALA A 93 10.04 -7.18 -8.23
C ALA A 93 10.95 -8.17 -7.51
N GLN A 94 12.11 -8.51 -8.09
CA GLN A 94 13.11 -9.37 -7.44
C GLN A 94 13.59 -8.73 -6.13
N ARG A 95 13.91 -7.44 -6.15
CA ARG A 95 14.34 -6.71 -4.95
C ARG A 95 13.27 -6.72 -3.86
N ILE A 96 12.02 -6.44 -4.20
CA ILE A 96 10.90 -6.46 -3.26
C ILE A 96 10.69 -7.88 -2.69
N ASN A 97 10.83 -8.92 -3.50
CA ASN A 97 10.73 -10.30 -3.04
C ASN A 97 11.86 -10.68 -2.08
N GLU A 98 13.09 -10.24 -2.34
CA GLU A 98 14.23 -10.42 -1.44
C GLU A 98 14.00 -9.72 -0.10
N ASP A 99 13.56 -8.47 -0.11
CA ASP A 99 13.24 -7.72 1.10
C ASP A 99 12.13 -8.37 1.91
N THR A 100 11.08 -8.85 1.24
CA THR A 100 9.98 -9.57 1.87
C THR A 100 10.47 -10.87 2.51
N LYS A 101 11.30 -11.64 1.81
CA LYS A 101 11.88 -12.88 2.33
C LYS A 101 12.74 -12.62 3.56
N LEU A 102 13.65 -11.65 3.49
CA LEU A 102 14.50 -11.26 4.63
C LEU A 102 13.67 -10.81 5.83
N SER A 103 12.61 -10.04 5.61
CA SER A 103 11.69 -9.62 6.66
C SER A 103 11.01 -10.83 7.33
N MET A 104 10.51 -11.78 6.53
CA MET A 104 9.88 -12.99 7.07
C MET A 104 10.85 -13.88 7.84
N GLU A 105 12.11 -13.97 7.42
CA GLU A 105 13.15 -14.72 8.12
C GLU A 105 13.59 -14.05 9.42
N ALA A 106 13.57 -12.72 9.47
CA ALA A 106 14.01 -11.95 10.62
C ALA A 106 12.97 -11.84 11.74
N ASN A 107 11.68 -12.00 11.45
CA ASN A 107 10.66 -11.99 12.49
C ASN A 107 10.18 -13.41 12.82
N ARG A 108 10.01 -13.69 14.12
CA ARG A 108 9.66 -15.05 14.59
C ARG A 108 8.30 -15.57 14.11
N TRP A 109 7.45 -14.67 13.58
CA TRP A 109 6.10 -15.02 13.12
C TRP A 109 6.04 -15.23 11.61
N GLY A 110 7.12 -14.92 10.87
CA GLY A 110 7.17 -15.05 9.42
C GLY A 110 6.20 -14.10 8.70
N ILE A 111 5.90 -12.93 9.29
CA ILE A 111 4.99 -11.95 8.71
C ILE A 111 5.72 -11.22 7.58
N PRO A 112 5.17 -11.21 6.35
CA PRO A 112 5.75 -10.46 5.25
C PRO A 112 5.59 -8.95 5.47
N VAL A 113 6.55 -8.17 5.00
CA VAL A 113 6.46 -6.71 5.02
C VAL A 113 5.40 -6.22 4.03
N LEU A 114 4.61 -5.22 4.42
CA LEU A 114 3.71 -4.51 3.53
C LEU A 114 4.49 -3.42 2.79
N GLN A 115 4.81 -3.68 1.53
CA GLN A 115 5.50 -2.71 0.68
C GLN A 115 4.55 -1.58 0.29
N HIS A 116 4.95 -0.33 0.55
CA HIS A 116 4.18 0.84 0.21
C HIS A 116 5.05 1.92 -0.44
N GLY A 117 4.41 2.87 -1.11
CA GLY A 117 5.08 3.96 -1.79
C GLY A 117 4.15 5.11 -2.12
N GLU A 118 4.68 6.11 -2.80
CA GLU A 118 3.89 7.20 -3.36
C GLU A 118 3.37 6.84 -4.75
N ALA A 119 2.15 7.31 -5.07
CA ALA A 119 1.56 7.06 -6.38
C ALA A 119 0.55 8.13 -6.79
N LEU A 120 0.78 9.39 -6.48
CA LEU A 120 -0.15 10.49 -6.76
C LEU A 120 -0.47 10.64 -8.25
N HIS A 121 0.55 10.50 -9.10
CA HIS A 121 0.44 10.68 -10.54
C HIS A 121 1.28 9.66 -11.34
N GLY A 122 1.41 8.45 -10.80
CA GLY A 122 2.17 7.33 -11.35
C GLY A 122 2.79 6.49 -10.25
N ALA A 123 3.06 5.23 -10.51
CA ALA A 123 3.82 4.39 -9.61
C ALA A 123 5.26 4.92 -9.56
N GLN A 124 5.76 5.24 -8.35
CA GLN A 124 7.06 5.89 -8.21
C GLN A 124 8.21 4.87 -8.14
N TRP A 125 8.45 4.21 -9.25
CA TRP A 125 9.64 3.40 -9.45
C TRP A 125 10.15 3.52 -10.90
N GLY A 126 11.44 3.47 -11.09
CA GLY A 126 12.16 3.45 -12.36
C GLY A 126 11.42 3.90 -13.62
N ASN A 127 11.09 2.95 -14.49
CA ASN A 127 10.44 3.19 -15.78
C ASN A 127 8.90 3.10 -15.70
N ALA A 128 8.29 3.29 -14.54
CA ALA A 128 6.83 3.38 -14.42
C ALA A 128 6.29 4.61 -15.18
N THR A 129 5.03 4.52 -15.58
CA THR A 129 4.38 5.60 -16.32
C THR A 129 4.16 6.81 -15.40
N SER A 130 4.64 7.98 -15.83
CA SER A 130 4.36 9.25 -15.17
C SER A 130 3.19 9.93 -15.86
N PHE A 131 2.17 10.27 -15.09
CA PHE A 131 0.99 11.00 -15.54
C PHE A 131 1.08 12.48 -15.11
N PRO A 132 0.23 13.36 -15.63
CA PRO A 132 0.12 14.72 -15.12
C PRO A 132 -0.21 14.76 -13.62
N GLN A 133 0.20 15.84 -12.96
CA GLN A 133 -0.12 16.07 -11.55
C GLN A 133 -1.63 16.04 -11.29
N SER A 134 -2.04 15.69 -10.06
CA SER A 134 -3.45 15.53 -9.69
C SER A 134 -4.32 16.74 -10.04
N ILE A 135 -3.80 17.96 -9.81
CA ILE A 135 -4.50 19.21 -10.18
C ILE A 135 -4.76 19.31 -11.68
N SER A 136 -3.83 18.83 -12.52
CA SER A 136 -3.99 18.83 -13.98
C SER A 136 -4.98 17.78 -14.44
N MET A 137 -5.01 16.63 -13.77
CA MET A 137 -6.01 15.60 -14.02
C MET A 137 -7.41 16.09 -13.63
N ALA A 138 -7.54 16.77 -12.49
CA ALA A 138 -8.81 17.36 -12.07
C ALA A 138 -9.34 18.41 -13.05
N ALA A 139 -8.44 19.18 -13.69
CA ALA A 139 -8.82 20.18 -14.71
C ALA A 139 -9.46 19.58 -15.98
N THR A 140 -9.40 18.26 -16.16
CA THR A 140 -10.14 17.57 -17.24
C THR A 140 -11.64 17.47 -16.96
N PHE A 141 -12.06 17.53 -15.68
CA PHE A 141 -13.42 17.24 -15.21
C PHE A 141 -13.92 15.83 -15.59
N ASP A 142 -13.00 14.90 -15.89
CA ASP A 142 -13.28 13.56 -16.37
C ASP A 142 -12.80 12.50 -15.36
N THR A 143 -13.70 12.09 -14.46
CA THR A 143 -13.43 11.07 -13.44
C THR A 143 -13.29 9.68 -14.04
N ASP A 144 -13.91 9.39 -15.18
CA ASP A 144 -13.81 8.10 -15.86
C ASP A 144 -12.41 7.92 -16.47
N LEU A 145 -11.90 8.96 -17.12
CA LEU A 145 -10.52 8.99 -17.60
C LEU A 145 -9.54 8.82 -16.42
N TYR A 146 -9.76 9.54 -15.33
CA TYR A 146 -8.89 9.45 -14.16
C TYR A 146 -8.92 8.05 -13.52
N HIS A 147 -10.09 7.42 -13.47
CA HIS A 147 -10.21 6.02 -13.03
C HIS A 147 -9.35 5.08 -13.90
N GLN A 148 -9.35 5.25 -15.23
CA GLN A 148 -8.52 4.46 -16.13
C GLN A 148 -7.02 4.71 -15.90
N VAL A 149 -6.60 5.95 -15.66
CA VAL A 149 -5.22 6.29 -15.26
C VAL A 149 -4.85 5.57 -13.97
N ALA A 150 -5.73 5.60 -12.98
CA ALA A 150 -5.52 4.94 -11.69
C ALA A 150 -5.42 3.39 -11.82
N LEU A 151 -6.15 2.77 -12.75
CA LEU A 151 -6.00 1.35 -13.07
C LEU A 151 -4.62 1.01 -13.64
N VAL A 152 -4.04 1.89 -14.47
CA VAL A 152 -2.67 1.71 -14.96
C VAL A 152 -1.68 1.80 -13.81
N ILE A 153 -1.81 2.81 -12.95
CA ILE A 153 -0.99 2.95 -11.73
C ILE A 153 -1.06 1.69 -10.87
N ALA A 154 -2.26 1.19 -10.59
CA ALA A 154 -2.47 -0.02 -9.80
C ALA A 154 -1.79 -1.25 -10.43
N LYS A 155 -1.88 -1.40 -11.75
CA LYS A 155 -1.23 -2.49 -12.48
C LYS A 155 0.30 -2.45 -12.33
N GLU A 156 0.90 -1.28 -12.47
CA GLU A 156 2.34 -1.09 -12.35
C GLU A 156 2.84 -1.33 -10.92
N LEU A 157 2.13 -0.82 -9.91
CA LEU A 157 2.42 -1.07 -8.50
C LEU A 157 2.39 -2.57 -8.17
N ARG A 158 1.34 -3.25 -8.62
CA ARG A 158 1.20 -4.70 -8.39
C ARG A 158 2.28 -5.50 -9.07
N ALA A 159 2.70 -5.10 -10.26
CA ALA A 159 3.74 -5.80 -11.03
C ALA A 159 5.05 -5.89 -10.26
N VAL A 160 5.37 -4.88 -9.46
CA VAL A 160 6.59 -4.88 -8.63
C VAL A 160 6.38 -5.32 -7.19
N GLY A 161 5.14 -5.52 -6.74
CA GLY A 161 4.85 -6.03 -5.39
C GLY A 161 4.43 -4.97 -4.37
N VAL A 162 4.25 -3.71 -4.77
CA VAL A 162 3.68 -2.67 -3.90
C VAL A 162 2.20 -2.93 -3.68
N ARG A 163 1.75 -2.85 -2.41
CA ARG A 163 0.39 -3.18 -1.99
C ARG A 163 -0.33 -2.07 -1.24
N GLN A 164 0.36 -1.00 -0.92
CA GLN A 164 -0.21 0.18 -0.30
C GLN A 164 0.41 1.44 -0.90
N VAL A 165 -0.36 2.51 -0.99
CA VAL A 165 0.14 3.80 -1.46
C VAL A 165 -0.31 4.94 -0.55
N TYR A 166 0.54 5.97 -0.44
CA TYR A 166 0.23 7.22 0.26
C TYR A 166 -0.49 8.20 -0.68
N ALA A 167 -1.63 7.78 -1.16
CA ALA A 167 -2.49 8.49 -2.10
C ALA A 167 -3.96 8.01 -1.93
N PRO A 168 -4.94 8.83 -2.34
CA PRO A 168 -4.87 10.14 -2.98
C PRO A 168 -4.67 11.30 -1.99
N VAL A 169 -4.25 12.48 -2.49
CA VAL A 169 -4.28 13.72 -1.72
C VAL A 169 -5.61 14.43 -1.95
N VAL A 170 -6.48 14.36 -0.94
CA VAL A 170 -7.84 14.94 -0.98
C VAL A 170 -7.97 16.21 -0.13
N ASN A 171 -6.85 16.89 0.09
CA ASN A 171 -6.81 18.18 0.75
C ASN A 171 -7.50 19.24 -0.10
N ILE A 172 -8.32 20.10 0.53
CA ILE A 172 -8.96 21.24 -0.12
C ILE A 172 -7.96 22.39 -0.20
N SER A 173 -7.40 22.65 -1.38
CA SER A 173 -6.33 23.62 -1.60
C SER A 173 -6.87 25.05 -1.77
N ARG A 174 -7.37 25.67 -0.70
CA ARG A 174 -7.87 27.05 -0.71
C ARG A 174 -6.78 28.10 -0.55
N ASP A 175 -5.64 27.73 0.01
CA ASP A 175 -4.52 28.63 0.23
C ASP A 175 -3.28 28.12 -0.51
N GLN A 176 -2.85 28.84 -1.53
CA GLN A 176 -1.73 28.46 -2.39
C GLN A 176 -0.37 28.53 -1.68
N ARG A 177 -0.30 29.19 -0.51
CA ARG A 177 0.91 29.19 0.34
C ARG A 177 1.20 27.84 0.97
N TRP A 178 0.25 26.91 0.90
CA TRP A 178 0.45 25.52 1.36
C TRP A 178 1.64 24.83 0.70
N GLY A 179 1.96 25.16 -0.56
CA GLY A 179 3.12 24.62 -1.27
C GLY A 179 2.94 23.20 -1.84
N ARG A 180 1.76 22.57 -1.65
CA ARG A 180 1.41 21.22 -2.15
C ARG A 180 0.10 21.20 -2.95
N ALA A 181 -0.34 22.35 -3.42
CA ALA A 181 -1.60 22.50 -4.14
C ALA A 181 -1.69 21.61 -5.40
N GLN A 182 -0.56 21.38 -6.08
CA GLN A 182 -0.49 20.54 -7.27
C GLN A 182 -0.78 19.06 -7.00
N GLU A 183 -0.64 18.61 -5.76
CA GLU A 183 -0.90 17.22 -5.37
C GLU A 183 -2.40 16.95 -5.19
N SER A 184 -3.21 17.98 -4.92
CA SER A 184 -4.65 17.87 -4.71
C SER A 184 -5.45 18.05 -5.99
N TYR A 185 -6.77 17.87 -5.89
CA TYR A 185 -7.70 18.09 -7.01
C TYR A 185 -8.30 19.52 -7.03
N GLY A 186 -7.71 20.45 -6.28
CA GLY A 186 -8.09 21.86 -6.23
C GLY A 186 -8.81 22.27 -4.95
N GLU A 187 -9.56 23.38 -5.03
CA GLU A 187 -10.21 24.00 -3.86
C GLU A 187 -11.67 23.56 -3.66
N ASP A 188 -12.25 22.86 -4.63
CA ASP A 188 -13.65 22.46 -4.60
C ASP A 188 -13.84 21.10 -3.90
N VAL A 189 -14.83 21.03 -3.00
CA VAL A 189 -15.13 19.83 -2.20
C VAL A 189 -15.64 18.69 -3.06
N LEU A 190 -16.50 18.97 -4.04
CA LEU A 190 -17.08 17.96 -4.93
C LEU A 190 -15.99 17.36 -5.82
N MET A 191 -15.12 18.20 -6.40
CA MET A 191 -14.00 17.74 -7.22
C MET A 191 -13.07 16.82 -6.43
N ASN A 192 -12.64 17.23 -5.25
CA ASN A 192 -11.76 16.39 -4.40
C ASN A 192 -12.44 15.08 -4.01
N SER A 193 -13.73 15.10 -3.73
CA SER A 193 -14.48 13.88 -3.42
C SER A 193 -14.58 12.96 -4.64
N ALA A 194 -15.01 13.47 -5.79
CA ALA A 194 -15.24 12.67 -6.99
C ALA A 194 -13.94 12.04 -7.54
N PHE A 195 -12.88 12.83 -7.66
CA PHE A 195 -11.58 12.34 -8.12
C PHE A 195 -10.92 11.41 -7.09
N GLY A 196 -11.03 11.73 -5.79
CA GLY A 196 -10.57 10.85 -4.71
C GLY A 196 -11.23 9.48 -4.76
N VAL A 197 -12.56 9.43 -4.90
CA VAL A 197 -13.33 8.18 -5.03
C VAL A 197 -12.94 7.40 -6.29
N ALA A 198 -12.79 8.08 -7.44
CA ALA A 198 -12.37 7.42 -8.69
C ALA A 198 -11.01 6.73 -8.53
N TYR A 199 -10.07 7.38 -7.85
CA TYR A 199 -8.75 6.82 -7.55
C TYR A 199 -8.84 5.63 -6.59
N VAL A 200 -9.55 5.78 -5.46
CA VAL A 200 -9.71 4.72 -4.45
C VAL A 200 -10.34 3.48 -5.06
N LYS A 201 -11.45 3.61 -5.79
CA LYS A 201 -12.11 2.47 -6.45
C LYS A 201 -11.19 1.72 -7.42
N ALA A 202 -10.38 2.44 -8.19
CA ALA A 202 -9.46 1.81 -9.13
C ALA A 202 -8.37 1.00 -8.44
N LEU A 203 -7.71 1.58 -7.43
CA LEU A 203 -6.61 0.93 -6.74
C LEU A 203 -7.08 -0.21 -5.84
N GLU A 204 -8.09 0.02 -5.01
CA GLU A 204 -8.58 -1.00 -4.08
C GLU A 204 -9.29 -2.14 -4.80
N GLY A 205 -10.07 -1.84 -5.84
CA GLY A 205 -10.60 -2.85 -6.75
C GLY A 205 -9.53 -3.68 -7.45
N SER A 206 -8.31 -3.15 -7.56
CA SER A 206 -7.12 -3.85 -8.05
C SER A 206 -6.27 -4.50 -6.97
N GLY A 207 -6.64 -4.42 -5.68
CA GLY A 207 -5.92 -5.00 -4.55
C GLY A 207 -4.68 -4.21 -4.12
N VAL A 208 -4.72 -2.89 -4.22
CA VAL A 208 -3.74 -1.95 -3.67
C VAL A 208 -4.45 -1.06 -2.65
N ILE A 209 -4.02 -1.08 -1.41
CA ILE A 209 -4.57 -0.28 -0.32
C ILE A 209 -4.26 1.20 -0.58
N THR A 210 -5.26 2.05 -0.48
CA THR A 210 -5.11 3.50 -0.55
C THR A 210 -5.00 4.13 0.84
N THR A 211 -4.37 5.28 0.91
CA THR A 211 -4.24 6.06 2.14
C THR A 211 -4.58 7.51 1.82
N PRO A 212 -5.87 7.88 1.79
CA PRO A 212 -6.28 9.27 1.59
C PRO A 212 -5.59 10.19 2.60
N LYS A 213 -4.99 11.26 2.11
CA LYS A 213 -4.15 12.14 2.95
C LYS A 213 -4.40 13.61 2.62
N HIS A 214 -4.05 14.50 3.53
CA HIS A 214 -3.49 14.34 4.87
C HIS A 214 -4.57 14.65 5.89
N TYR A 215 -4.96 13.68 6.64
CA TYR A 215 -6.07 13.78 7.60
C TYR A 215 -5.65 14.60 8.83
N VAL A 216 -6.26 15.78 9.05
CA VAL A 216 -7.19 16.55 8.24
C VAL A 216 -6.78 18.03 8.30
N ASP A 217 -7.23 18.82 7.31
CA ASP A 217 -7.03 20.28 7.32
C ASP A 217 -5.55 20.71 7.24
N ASN A 218 -4.75 19.92 6.52
CA ASN A 218 -3.35 20.24 6.26
C ASN A 218 -3.24 21.19 5.07
N TYR A 219 -3.35 22.48 5.34
CA TYR A 219 -3.18 23.55 4.34
C TYR A 219 -2.78 24.84 5.06
N GLY A 220 -2.40 25.87 4.30
CA GLY A 220 -2.39 27.24 4.78
C GLY A 220 -1.03 27.90 4.90
N GLU A 221 -1.01 28.96 5.69
CA GLU A 221 0.00 30.01 5.74
C GLU A 221 1.40 29.55 6.17
N GLY A 222 1.48 28.55 7.02
CA GLY A 222 2.74 27.99 7.50
C GLY A 222 3.53 27.22 6.46
N GLY A 223 2.95 27.03 5.29
CA GLY A 223 3.53 26.23 4.22
C GLY A 223 3.55 24.74 4.57
N HIS A 224 3.86 23.96 3.64
CA HIS A 224 4.07 22.53 3.56
C HIS A 224 3.38 21.65 4.64
N ASP A 225 3.93 21.53 5.83
CA ASP A 225 3.40 20.66 6.89
C ASP A 225 3.50 21.33 8.27
N SER A 226 2.77 20.80 9.24
CA SER A 226 2.87 21.15 10.67
C SER A 226 2.38 22.54 11.05
N TYR A 227 1.49 23.14 10.26
CA TYR A 227 0.84 24.38 10.65
C TYR A 227 -0.44 24.10 11.45
N PRO A 228 -0.65 24.78 12.61
CA PRO A 228 -1.88 24.63 13.37
C PRO A 228 -3.06 25.21 12.60
N SER A 229 -4.08 24.39 12.38
CA SER A 229 -5.29 24.83 11.71
C SER A 229 -6.26 25.51 12.69
N PRO A 230 -6.64 26.78 12.44
CA PRO A 230 -7.65 27.46 13.23
C PRO A 230 -9.08 27.18 12.77
N THR A 231 -9.30 26.18 11.96
CA THR A 231 -10.59 25.90 11.33
C THR A 231 -11.66 25.56 12.34
N SER A 232 -12.82 26.20 12.25
CA SER A 232 -13.96 25.89 13.10
C SER A 232 -14.48 24.48 12.84
N TRP A 233 -15.03 23.85 13.88
CA TRP A 233 -15.57 22.48 13.78
C TRP A 233 -16.63 22.32 12.67
N ARG A 234 -17.44 23.36 12.44
CA ARG A 234 -18.41 23.36 11.37
C ARG A 234 -17.76 23.29 9.99
N VAL A 235 -16.79 24.18 9.74
CA VAL A 235 -16.07 24.21 8.44
C VAL A 235 -15.26 22.94 8.25
N LEU A 236 -14.63 22.43 9.30
CA LEU A 236 -13.92 21.16 9.26
C LEU A 236 -14.83 20.03 8.75
N ARG A 237 -16.04 19.91 9.27
CA ARG A 237 -16.99 18.85 8.88
C ARG A 237 -17.60 19.05 7.50
N GLU A 238 -17.95 20.28 7.16
CA GLU A 238 -18.66 20.58 5.91
C GLU A 238 -17.73 20.65 4.70
N VAL A 239 -16.43 20.88 4.91
CA VAL A 239 -15.46 21.14 3.85
C VAL A 239 -14.32 20.12 3.89
N TYR A 240 -13.53 20.11 4.94
CA TYR A 240 -12.24 19.38 4.93
C TYR A 240 -12.37 17.89 5.20
N LEU A 241 -13.38 17.46 5.95
CA LEU A 241 -13.66 16.03 6.20
C LEU A 241 -14.48 15.36 5.08
N GLU A 242 -15.20 16.12 4.27
CA GLU A 242 -16.10 15.57 3.28
C GLU A 242 -15.41 14.70 2.20
N PRO A 243 -14.27 15.09 1.61
CA PRO A 243 -13.58 14.22 0.67
C PRO A 243 -13.09 12.92 1.29
N PHE A 244 -12.64 12.95 2.57
CA PHE A 244 -12.28 11.74 3.30
C PHE A 244 -13.48 10.84 3.53
N ARG A 245 -14.62 11.42 3.96
CA ARG A 245 -15.88 10.68 4.12
C ARG A 245 -16.28 9.98 2.83
N ALA A 246 -16.22 10.70 1.70
CA ALA A 246 -16.52 10.13 0.39
C ALA A 246 -15.61 8.94 0.06
N CYS A 247 -14.29 9.08 0.25
CA CYS A 247 -13.32 8.00 -0.01
C CYS A 247 -13.52 6.76 0.88
N PHE A 248 -13.97 6.93 2.13
CA PHE A 248 -14.15 5.80 3.06
C PHE A 248 -15.52 5.11 2.96
N GLN A 249 -16.49 5.72 2.30
CA GLN A 249 -17.84 5.16 2.12
C GLN A 249 -18.02 4.35 0.83
N GLU A 250 -17.08 4.43 -0.09
CA GLU A 250 -17.12 3.80 -1.40
C GLU A 250 -16.25 2.54 -1.50
#